data_9168807f3cf700105c2fd6384922c294
#
_entry.id   9168807f3cf700105c2fd6384922c294
#
_cell.length_a   1.000
_cell.length_b   1.000
_cell.length_c   1.000
_cell.angle_alpha   90.00
_cell.angle_beta   90.00
_cell.angle_gamma   90.00
#
_symmetry.space_group_name_H-M   'P 1'
#
loop_
_entity.id
_entity.type
_entity.pdbx_description
1 polymer ?
#
loop_
_entity_poly.entity_id
_entity_poly.type
_entity_poly.pdbx_seq_one_letter_code
_entity_poly.pdbx_strand_id
1 'polypeptide(L)'
;LVTTMHEAALHGWRLADNRHMRMTGYPGRVRSMSWSAGGKGLATSGADTVIIWPFGSKDGPMGKEPAMLAPLQARVSVVACHPKNDILAAGYSDGTVLMVRLEDGAEILVRRNGTPPVAALAWNAKGTLLAFADENGDGGLLEL
;
A
#
# COMPACT_ATOMS: atom_id res chain seq x y z
N LEU A 1 -12.38 8.27 -7.91
CA LEU A 1 -12.47 6.81 -8.03
C LEU A 1 -11.19 6.25 -8.64
N VAL A 2 -10.62 5.21 -8.03
CA VAL A 2 -9.45 4.49 -8.57
C VAL A 2 -9.75 3.00 -8.60
N THR A 3 -9.34 2.32 -9.68
CA THR A 3 -9.49 0.88 -9.84
C THR A 3 -8.17 0.21 -10.21
N THR A 4 -7.99 -1.03 -9.73
CA THR A 4 -6.97 -1.94 -10.24
C THR A 4 -7.50 -2.67 -11.49
N MET A 5 -6.59 -3.09 -12.37
CA MET A 5 -6.90 -3.79 -13.62
C MET A 5 -6.08 -5.06 -13.75
N HIS A 6 -6.32 -5.84 -14.79
CA HIS A 6 -5.45 -6.97 -15.16
C HIS A 6 -4.08 -6.52 -15.67
N GLU A 7 -3.98 -5.33 -16.24
CA GLU A 7 -2.72 -4.74 -16.65
C GLU A 7 -1.92 -4.19 -15.43
N ALA A 8 -0.63 -3.92 -15.64
CA ALA A 8 0.25 -3.33 -14.63
C ALA A 8 0.06 -1.80 -14.54
N ALA A 9 -1.15 -1.37 -14.26
CA ALA A 9 -1.54 0.02 -14.16
C ALA A 9 -2.75 0.20 -13.24
N LEU A 10 -2.97 1.43 -12.80
CA LEU A 10 -4.21 1.88 -12.17
C LEU A 10 -4.91 2.86 -13.08
N HIS A 11 -6.23 2.81 -13.08
CA HIS A 11 -7.09 3.79 -13.70
C HIS A 11 -7.87 4.56 -12.65
N GLY A 12 -7.96 5.87 -12.83
CA GLY A 12 -8.72 6.73 -11.95
C GLY A 12 -9.62 7.68 -12.73
N TRP A 13 -10.66 8.15 -12.06
CA TRP A 13 -11.57 9.18 -12.60
C TRP A 13 -11.87 10.22 -11.54
N ARG A 14 -11.71 11.47 -11.92
CA ARG A 14 -12.20 12.57 -11.11
C ARG A 14 -13.72 12.69 -11.34
N LEU A 15 -14.50 12.40 -10.30
CA LEU A 15 -15.96 12.28 -10.46
C LEU A 15 -16.66 13.59 -10.80
N ALA A 16 -16.04 14.75 -10.49
CA ALA A 16 -16.62 16.06 -10.77
C ALA A 16 -16.76 16.35 -12.29
N ASP A 17 -15.86 15.82 -13.12
CA ASP A 17 -15.80 16.11 -14.56
C ASP A 17 -15.46 14.90 -15.43
N ASN A 18 -15.45 13.70 -14.84
CA ASN A 18 -15.08 12.43 -15.48
C ASN A 18 -13.66 12.40 -16.10
N ARG A 19 -12.76 13.27 -15.66
CA ARG A 19 -11.39 13.28 -16.15
C ARG A 19 -10.69 12.01 -15.78
N HIS A 20 -10.21 11.27 -16.79
CA HIS A 20 -9.49 10.02 -16.63
C HIS A 20 -8.02 10.27 -16.25
N MET A 21 -7.51 9.44 -15.35
CA MET A 21 -6.11 9.41 -14.92
C MET A 21 -5.59 7.98 -15.08
N ARG A 22 -4.35 7.84 -15.56
CA ARG A 22 -3.68 6.55 -15.65
C ARG A 22 -2.35 6.61 -14.91
N MET A 23 -2.14 5.68 -13.99
CA MET A 23 -0.93 5.55 -13.19
C MET A 23 -0.21 4.27 -13.62
N THR A 24 0.99 4.42 -14.16
CA THR A 24 1.78 3.35 -14.78
C THR A 24 3.17 3.23 -14.15
N GLY A 25 4.00 2.33 -14.68
CA GLY A 25 5.37 2.11 -14.20
C GLY A 25 5.50 0.91 -13.26
N TYR A 26 4.46 0.12 -13.11
CA TYR A 26 4.51 -1.10 -12.30
C TYR A 26 5.16 -2.25 -13.07
N PRO A 27 6.07 -3.02 -12.43
CA PRO A 27 6.62 -4.25 -13.01
C PRO A 27 5.61 -5.40 -13.02
N GLY A 28 4.53 -5.29 -12.27
CA GLY A 28 3.49 -6.29 -12.18
C GLY A 28 2.13 -5.73 -11.80
N ARG A 29 1.12 -6.59 -11.82
CA ARG A 29 -0.26 -6.22 -11.51
C ARG A 29 -0.38 -5.67 -10.08
N VAL A 30 -1.11 -4.57 -9.92
CA VAL A 30 -1.50 -4.03 -8.62
C VAL A 30 -2.70 -4.81 -8.10
N ARG A 31 -2.55 -5.45 -6.94
CA ARG A 31 -3.60 -6.28 -6.31
C ARG A 31 -4.16 -5.67 -5.03
N SER A 32 -3.44 -4.73 -4.46
CA SER A 32 -3.80 -4.09 -3.19
C SER A 32 -3.53 -2.61 -3.27
N MET A 33 -4.46 -1.83 -2.75
CA MET A 33 -4.31 -0.39 -2.61
C MET A 33 -5.02 0.09 -1.33
N SER A 34 -4.51 1.15 -0.73
CA SER A 34 -5.04 1.72 0.50
C SER A 34 -4.82 3.24 0.53
N TRP A 35 -5.85 3.98 0.88
CA TRP A 35 -5.75 5.43 1.07
C TRP A 35 -5.08 5.78 2.39
N SER A 36 -4.14 6.73 2.36
CA SER A 36 -3.56 7.31 3.58
C SER A 36 -4.60 8.08 4.40
N ALA A 37 -4.33 8.27 5.67
CA ALA A 37 -5.15 9.13 6.53
C ALA A 37 -5.31 10.51 5.88
N GLY A 38 -6.55 10.98 5.77
CA GLY A 38 -6.86 12.24 5.06
C GLY A 38 -6.89 12.16 3.54
N GLY A 39 -6.64 11.00 2.91
CA GLY A 39 -6.82 10.77 1.47
C GLY A 39 -5.82 11.50 0.56
N LYS A 40 -4.67 11.96 1.09
CA LYS A 40 -3.66 12.68 0.30
C LYS A 40 -2.69 11.77 -0.48
N GLY A 41 -2.66 10.49 -0.14
CA GLY A 41 -1.83 9.49 -0.80
C GLY A 41 -2.57 8.20 -1.01
N LEU A 42 -2.27 7.50 -2.10
CA LEU A 42 -2.76 6.16 -2.40
C LEU A 42 -1.57 5.19 -2.43
N ALA A 43 -1.45 4.37 -1.40
CA ALA A 43 -0.44 3.31 -1.32
C ALA A 43 -0.87 2.11 -2.16
N THR A 44 0.06 1.51 -2.90
CA THR A 44 -0.20 0.42 -3.83
C THR A 44 0.88 -0.66 -3.78
N SER A 45 0.47 -1.89 -4.07
CA SER A 45 1.34 -3.06 -4.30
C SER A 45 1.78 -3.16 -5.77
N GLY A 46 2.40 -4.26 -6.16
CA GLY A 46 2.72 -4.57 -7.57
C GLY A 46 4.18 -4.37 -7.96
N ALA A 47 5.01 -3.85 -7.06
CA ALA A 47 6.45 -3.70 -7.21
C ALA A 47 7.20 -4.31 -6.01
N ASP A 48 8.51 -4.24 -6.00
CA ASP A 48 9.38 -4.60 -4.87
C ASP A 48 9.52 -3.47 -3.82
N THR A 49 8.75 -2.43 -4.00
CA THR A 49 8.63 -1.26 -3.13
C THR A 49 7.16 -0.86 -3.01
N VAL A 50 6.78 -0.23 -1.92
CA VAL A 50 5.45 0.40 -1.81
C VAL A 50 5.45 1.67 -2.65
N ILE A 51 4.51 1.77 -3.59
CA ILE A 51 4.35 2.94 -4.45
C ILE A 51 3.20 3.77 -3.93
N ILE A 52 3.44 5.07 -3.68
CA ILE A 52 2.45 5.99 -3.13
C ILE A 52 2.22 7.15 -4.09
N TRP A 53 1.02 7.20 -4.65
CA TRP A 53 0.59 8.26 -5.55
C TRP A 53 0.06 9.46 -4.80
N PRO A 54 0.51 10.69 -5.14
CA PRO A 54 0.04 11.92 -4.49
C PRO A 54 -1.34 12.33 -5.02
N PHE A 55 -2.31 12.49 -4.12
CA PHE A 55 -3.66 12.94 -4.40
C PHE A 55 -4.04 14.24 -3.67
N GLY A 56 -3.09 14.91 -3.04
CA GLY A 56 -3.33 16.10 -2.22
C GLY A 56 -3.61 17.38 -3.01
N SER A 57 -3.60 17.35 -4.35
CA SER A 57 -3.86 18.51 -5.20
C SER A 57 -5.07 18.30 -6.11
N LYS A 58 -5.57 19.40 -6.71
CA LYS A 58 -6.71 19.38 -7.64
C LYS A 58 -6.51 18.42 -8.83
N ASP A 59 -5.28 18.28 -9.32
CA ASP A 59 -4.97 17.44 -10.48
C ASP A 59 -4.59 16.00 -10.09
N GLY A 60 -4.65 15.69 -8.79
CA GLY A 60 -4.30 14.37 -8.26
C GLY A 60 -2.85 13.97 -8.60
N PRO A 61 -2.61 12.73 -9.06
CA PRO A 61 -1.27 12.23 -9.38
C PRO A 61 -0.74 12.66 -10.74
N MET A 62 -1.55 13.32 -11.58
CA MET A 62 -1.17 13.66 -12.95
C MET A 62 0.00 14.65 -12.99
N GLY A 63 1.03 14.31 -13.80
CA GLY A 63 2.25 15.12 -13.92
C GLY A 63 3.19 15.05 -12.71
N LYS A 64 2.95 14.11 -11.78
CA LYS A 64 3.76 13.90 -10.58
C LYS A 64 4.32 12.48 -10.54
N GLU A 65 5.48 12.35 -9.91
CA GLU A 65 6.07 11.06 -9.62
C GLU A 65 5.55 10.52 -8.28
N PRO A 66 5.33 9.19 -8.17
CA PRO A 66 5.00 8.56 -6.91
C PRO A 66 6.20 8.52 -5.97
N ALA A 67 5.95 8.51 -4.68
CA ALA A 67 6.95 8.14 -3.69
C ALA A 67 7.13 6.62 -3.66
N MET A 68 8.36 6.16 -3.42
CA MET A 68 8.72 4.76 -3.28
C MET A 68 9.31 4.52 -1.90
N LEU A 69 8.68 3.64 -1.11
CA LEU A 69 9.07 3.35 0.26
C LEU A 69 9.26 1.85 0.49
N ALA A 70 10.07 1.52 1.49
CA ALA A 70 10.29 0.15 1.97
C ALA A 70 10.67 -0.85 0.86
N PRO A 71 11.76 -0.63 0.11
CA PRO A 71 12.22 -1.55 -0.91
C PRO A 71 12.78 -2.83 -0.29
N LEU A 72 12.36 -3.98 -0.82
CA LEU A 72 12.91 -5.31 -0.48
C LEU A 72 13.19 -6.12 -1.75
N GLN A 73 13.93 -7.23 -1.60
CA GLN A 73 14.06 -8.24 -2.67
C GLN A 73 12.85 -9.19 -2.74
N ALA A 74 11.66 -8.65 -2.49
CA ALA A 74 10.39 -9.36 -2.51
C ALA A 74 9.30 -8.40 -2.97
N ARG A 75 8.29 -8.91 -3.65
CA ARG A 75 7.18 -8.08 -4.12
C ARG A 75 6.23 -7.72 -2.98
N VAL A 76 5.81 -6.48 -2.93
CA VAL A 76 4.70 -6.05 -2.07
C VAL A 76 3.43 -6.75 -2.54
N SER A 77 2.81 -7.53 -1.67
CA SER A 77 1.58 -8.28 -1.95
C SER A 77 0.34 -7.56 -1.45
N VAL A 78 0.43 -6.88 -0.31
CA VAL A 78 -0.69 -6.19 0.32
C VAL A 78 -0.21 -4.94 1.07
N VAL A 79 -1.03 -3.89 1.08
CA VAL A 79 -0.80 -2.65 1.81
C VAL A 79 -2.04 -2.26 2.60
N ALA A 80 -1.83 -1.66 3.79
CA ALA A 80 -2.90 -1.13 4.62
C ALA A 80 -2.43 0.14 5.34
N CYS A 81 -3.00 1.28 4.99
CA CYS A 81 -2.71 2.54 5.66
C CYS A 81 -3.40 2.60 7.01
N HIS A 82 -2.72 3.17 7.99
CA HIS A 82 -3.27 3.44 9.31
C HIS A 82 -4.43 4.43 9.21
N PRO A 83 -5.54 4.23 9.95
CA PRO A 83 -6.75 5.03 9.80
C PRO A 83 -6.60 6.50 10.21
N LYS A 84 -5.59 6.85 11.02
CA LYS A 84 -5.45 8.18 11.62
C LYS A 84 -4.08 8.82 11.47
N ASN A 85 -3.02 8.02 11.34
CA ASN A 85 -1.64 8.50 11.30
C ASN A 85 -0.98 8.22 9.95
N ASP A 86 0.08 8.96 9.64
CA ASP A 86 0.87 8.78 8.41
C ASP A 86 1.82 7.57 8.50
N ILE A 87 1.22 6.42 8.75
CA ILE A 87 1.86 5.10 8.82
C ILE A 87 1.12 4.14 7.90
N LEU A 88 1.82 3.23 7.28
CA LEU A 88 1.23 2.10 6.58
C LEU A 88 1.86 0.77 7.04
N ALA A 89 1.13 -0.31 6.87
CA ALA A 89 1.64 -1.66 6.93
C ALA A 89 1.79 -2.20 5.51
N ALA A 90 2.91 -2.87 5.23
CA ALA A 90 3.20 -3.51 3.96
C ALA A 90 3.53 -4.98 4.19
N GLY A 91 2.87 -5.86 3.45
CA GLY A 91 3.15 -7.29 3.40
C GLY A 91 3.79 -7.68 2.09
N TYR A 92 4.70 -8.65 2.14
CA TYR A 92 5.53 -9.05 0.99
C TYR A 92 5.34 -10.52 0.64
N SER A 93 5.76 -10.87 -0.57
CA SER A 93 5.67 -12.22 -1.12
C SER A 93 6.55 -13.26 -0.39
N ASP A 94 7.53 -12.83 0.38
CA ASP A 94 8.38 -13.68 1.22
C ASP A 94 7.88 -13.82 2.68
N GLY A 95 6.70 -13.24 2.97
CA GLY A 95 6.08 -13.25 4.30
C GLY A 95 6.48 -12.10 5.22
N THR A 96 7.40 -11.24 4.80
CA THR A 96 7.77 -10.05 5.58
C THR A 96 6.58 -9.12 5.78
N VAL A 97 6.45 -8.57 6.98
CA VAL A 97 5.53 -7.47 7.30
C VAL A 97 6.34 -6.33 7.89
N LEU A 98 6.24 -5.15 7.27
CA LEU A 98 6.82 -3.90 7.75
C LEU A 98 5.74 -2.89 8.13
N MET A 99 5.99 -2.08 9.15
CA MET A 99 5.34 -0.78 9.31
C MET A 99 6.27 0.31 8.80
N VAL A 100 5.72 1.26 8.07
CA VAL A 100 6.48 2.31 7.39
C VAL A 100 5.86 3.66 7.69
N ARG A 101 6.67 4.61 8.12
CA ARG A 101 6.25 6.00 8.29
C ARG A 101 6.32 6.72 6.95
N LEU A 102 5.24 7.39 6.54
CA LEU A 102 5.14 7.99 5.20
C LEU A 102 6.03 9.22 5.03
N GLU A 103 6.31 9.94 6.13
CA GLU A 103 7.06 11.19 6.11
C GLU A 103 8.53 11.01 5.70
N ASP A 104 9.19 10.00 6.25
CA ASP A 104 10.65 9.78 6.11
C ASP A 104 11.02 8.36 5.68
N GLY A 105 10.04 7.48 5.51
CA GLY A 105 10.27 6.09 5.14
C GLY A 105 10.87 5.23 6.26
N ALA A 106 10.87 5.67 7.52
CA ALA A 106 11.36 4.88 8.63
C ALA A 106 10.54 3.59 8.78
N GLU A 107 11.24 2.47 8.99
CA GLU A 107 10.67 1.13 8.97
C GLU A 107 10.77 0.43 10.32
N ILE A 108 9.73 -0.32 10.66
CA ILE A 108 9.72 -1.25 11.80
C ILE A 108 9.36 -2.64 11.30
N LEU A 109 10.22 -3.61 11.58
CA LEU A 109 9.97 -5.01 11.25
C LEU A 109 8.92 -5.60 12.20
N VAL A 110 7.78 -6.03 11.65
CA VAL A 110 6.69 -6.69 12.39
C VAL A 110 6.83 -8.21 12.31
N ARG A 111 7.08 -8.73 11.12
CA ARG A 111 7.27 -10.16 10.86
C ARG A 111 8.43 -10.39 9.89
N ARG A 112 9.31 -11.33 10.21
CA ARG A 112 10.43 -11.72 9.34
C ARG A 112 9.95 -12.53 8.13
N ASN A 113 10.80 -12.57 7.10
CA ASN A 113 10.62 -13.46 5.94
C ASN A 113 10.71 -14.95 6.31
N GLY A 114 10.44 -15.80 5.33
CA GLY A 114 10.51 -17.27 5.48
C GLY A 114 9.15 -17.94 5.67
N THR A 115 8.06 -17.22 5.43
CA THR A 115 6.70 -17.73 5.42
C THR A 115 6.06 -17.48 4.04
N PRO A 116 4.88 -18.07 3.74
CA PRO A 116 4.16 -17.77 2.53
C PRO A 116 3.86 -16.27 2.37
N PRO A 117 3.49 -15.81 1.16
CA PRO A 117 3.12 -14.42 0.92
C PRO A 117 2.08 -13.91 1.90
N VAL A 118 2.25 -12.69 2.35
CA VAL A 118 1.24 -12.00 3.16
C VAL A 118 0.00 -11.78 2.30
N ALA A 119 -1.14 -12.31 2.74
CA ALA A 119 -2.40 -12.26 2.01
C ALA A 119 -3.33 -11.13 2.48
N ALA A 120 -3.25 -10.77 3.75
CA ALA A 120 -4.12 -9.76 4.34
C ALA A 120 -3.43 -8.93 5.42
N LEU A 121 -3.77 -7.65 5.45
CA LEU A 121 -3.42 -6.70 6.50
C LEU A 121 -4.66 -5.88 6.83
N ALA A 122 -4.92 -5.65 8.10
CA ALA A 122 -6.03 -4.81 8.53
C ALA A 122 -5.74 -4.10 9.84
N TRP A 123 -6.06 -2.82 9.90
CA TRP A 123 -6.08 -2.03 11.12
C TRP A 123 -7.47 -2.03 11.74
N ASN A 124 -7.55 -2.02 13.07
CA ASN A 124 -8.81 -1.69 13.72
C ASN A 124 -9.10 -0.18 13.53
N ALA A 125 -10.35 0.23 13.73
CA ALA A 125 -10.79 1.62 13.53
C ALA A 125 -10.06 2.65 14.43
N LYS A 126 -9.54 2.21 15.57
CA LYS A 126 -8.76 3.06 16.47
C LYS A 126 -7.30 3.22 16.03
N GLY A 127 -6.77 2.30 15.20
CA GLY A 127 -5.37 2.25 14.80
C GLY A 127 -4.45 1.66 15.87
N THR A 128 -4.98 0.99 16.86
CA THR A 128 -4.21 0.39 17.97
C THR A 128 -3.86 -1.06 17.76
N LEU A 129 -4.48 -1.72 16.77
CA LEU A 129 -4.24 -3.11 16.42
C LEU A 129 -4.02 -3.26 14.93
N LEU A 130 -2.97 -4.00 14.55
CA LEU A 130 -2.71 -4.47 13.20
C LEU A 130 -2.82 -5.99 13.17
N ALA A 131 -3.74 -6.50 12.36
CA ALA A 131 -3.84 -7.92 12.05
C ALA A 131 -3.13 -8.21 10.72
N PHE A 132 -2.45 -9.36 10.63
CA PHE A 132 -1.85 -9.85 9.39
C PHE A 132 -2.05 -11.36 9.26
N ALA A 133 -2.18 -11.83 8.03
CA ALA A 133 -2.26 -13.25 7.71
C ALA A 133 -1.53 -13.55 6.40
N ASP A 134 -1.00 -14.77 6.28
CA ASP A 134 -0.40 -15.29 5.06
C ASP A 134 -1.33 -16.23 4.29
N GLU A 135 -0.87 -16.72 3.12
CA GLU A 135 -1.67 -17.58 2.24
C GLU A 135 -1.97 -18.96 2.85
N ASN A 136 -1.25 -19.40 3.88
CA ASN A 136 -1.56 -20.63 4.62
C ASN A 136 -2.59 -20.42 5.75
N GLY A 137 -2.97 -19.17 6.02
CA GLY A 137 -3.87 -18.83 7.11
C GLY A 137 -3.18 -18.60 8.45
N ASP A 138 -1.85 -18.66 8.50
CA ASP A 138 -1.09 -18.28 9.68
C ASP A 138 -1.02 -16.75 9.77
N GLY A 139 -1.09 -16.22 10.98
CA GLY A 139 -1.11 -14.78 11.17
C GLY A 139 -0.80 -14.35 12.59
N GLY A 140 -0.99 -13.07 12.83
CA GLY A 140 -0.77 -12.47 14.13
C GLY A 140 -1.47 -11.13 14.31
N LEU A 141 -1.39 -10.65 15.55
CA LEU A 141 -1.85 -9.33 15.96
C LEU A 141 -0.68 -8.56 16.55
N LEU A 142 -0.52 -7.32 16.14
CA LEU A 142 0.39 -6.37 16.75
C LEU A 142 -0.45 -5.32 17.47
N GLU A 143 -0.21 -5.14 18.76
CA GLU A 143 -0.78 -4.04 19.55
C GLU A 143 0.24 -2.90 19.63
N LEU A 144 -0.24 -1.69 19.41
CA LEU A 144 0.54 -0.44 19.46
C LEU A 144 0.23 0.36 20.71
#